data_015d2fc1aa25f94d84ccd3cd51930b38
#
_entry.id   015d2fc1aa25f94d84ccd3cd51930b38
#
_cell.length_a   1.000
_cell.length_b   1.000
_cell.length_c   1.000
_cell.angle_alpha   90.00
_cell.angle_beta   90.00
_cell.angle_gamma   90.00
#
_symmetry.space_group_name_H-M   'P 1'
#
loop_
_entity.id
_entity.type
_entity.pdbx_description
1 polymer ?
#
loop_
_entity_poly.entity_id
_entity_poly.type
_entity_poly.pdbx_seq_one_letter_code
_entity_poly.pdbx_strand_id
1 'polypeptide(L)'
;MRVFEALNQMRNQLPLERTGSSYIETLQYEFSEYISLLNDIDDVDFNALFRNEGSPIIIDLTKRKFISFIKKVQQTISSIISIYYEGYPDEAYKLLENLLMRNKFAPSRSSVRCAYANNYLNDQLGNFFLLEWREELINLYRMRISKETLSKEKMFHVPFNMREKVSSARFSIPGFPCLYLGTSLEVCWNEIKRSLESEEQVFACRVENHKLLSLINLVIPDECLETIIETDAHFAFSFLSTYPFYLSCLMKVAHPDEPFKPEYIISQLLLQYIKKQDMLDGIIYSSTKDHALVGVTYCNIVIPAREMA
;
A
#
# COMPACT_ATOMS: atom_id res chain seq x y z
N MET A 1 19.02 14.83 -13.90
CA MET A 1 18.69 13.40 -13.72
C MET A 1 17.44 13.07 -14.51
N ARG A 2 17.41 11.97 -15.24
CA ARG A 2 16.21 11.53 -15.96
C ARG A 2 15.17 10.98 -14.95
N VAL A 3 13.89 11.06 -15.31
CA VAL A 3 12.79 10.56 -14.47
C VAL A 3 12.96 9.07 -14.11
N PHE A 4 13.35 8.29 -15.09
CA PHE A 4 13.59 6.86 -14.92
C PHE A 4 14.68 6.55 -13.89
N GLU A 5 15.78 7.29 -13.87
CA GLU A 5 16.85 7.12 -12.87
C GLU A 5 16.31 7.43 -11.45
N ALA A 6 15.50 8.50 -11.34
CA ALA A 6 14.84 8.87 -10.09
C ALA A 6 13.89 7.77 -9.59
N LEU A 7 13.05 7.23 -10.47
CA LEU A 7 12.10 6.17 -10.12
C LEU A 7 12.81 4.88 -9.69
N ASN A 8 13.90 4.50 -10.37
CA ASN A 8 14.71 3.36 -9.94
C ASN A 8 15.38 3.58 -8.58
N GLN A 9 15.90 4.79 -8.33
CA GLN A 9 16.47 5.12 -7.04
C GLN A 9 15.42 5.04 -5.93
N MET A 10 14.23 5.60 -6.15
CA MET A 10 13.10 5.51 -5.21
C MET A 10 12.69 4.07 -4.93
N ARG A 11 12.55 3.27 -5.99
CA ARG A 11 12.20 1.84 -5.86
C ARG A 11 13.22 1.07 -5.01
N ASN A 12 14.50 1.28 -5.26
CA ASN A 12 15.58 0.55 -4.59
C ASN A 12 15.70 0.88 -3.10
N GLN A 13 15.11 1.98 -2.63
CA GLN A 13 15.03 2.32 -1.21
C GLN A 13 13.93 1.53 -0.47
N LEU A 14 12.99 0.93 -1.19
CA LEU A 14 11.86 0.21 -0.59
C LEU A 14 12.12 -1.30 -0.45
N PRO A 15 11.59 -1.95 0.58
CA PRO A 15 10.94 -1.39 1.76
C PRO A 15 11.95 -0.67 2.66
N LEU A 16 11.52 0.46 3.22
CA LEU A 16 12.38 1.37 3.96
C LEU A 16 12.84 0.77 5.30
N GLU A 17 14.14 0.86 5.60
CA GLU A 17 14.67 0.58 6.94
C GLU A 17 14.49 1.78 7.86
N ARG A 18 14.12 1.53 9.11
CA ARG A 18 14.08 2.59 10.12
C ARG A 18 15.50 2.86 10.62
N THR A 19 16.07 4.00 10.24
CA THR A 19 17.46 4.38 10.57
C THR A 19 17.56 5.31 11.78
N GLY A 20 16.46 5.94 12.19
CA GLY A 20 16.41 6.91 13.28
C GLY A 20 15.84 6.34 14.58
N SER A 21 15.93 7.13 15.66
CA SER A 21 15.39 6.79 16.97
C SER A 21 13.86 6.74 16.97
N SER A 22 13.22 7.54 16.12
CA SER A 22 11.77 7.57 15.99
C SER A 22 11.28 7.34 14.56
N TYR A 23 10.08 6.79 14.45
CA TYR A 23 9.42 6.57 13.14
C TYR A 23 9.19 7.88 12.39
N ILE A 24 8.73 8.91 13.09
CA ILE A 24 8.40 10.19 12.46
C ILE A 24 9.67 10.92 11.96
N GLU A 25 10.78 10.87 12.72
CA GLU A 25 12.05 11.47 12.29
C GLU A 25 12.60 10.79 11.04
N THR A 26 12.62 9.45 11.03
CA THR A 26 13.04 8.69 9.85
C THR A 26 12.17 9.06 8.65
N LEU A 27 10.84 9.12 8.82
CA LEU A 27 9.93 9.43 7.74
C LEU A 27 10.10 10.86 7.22
N GLN A 28 10.33 11.84 8.11
CA GLN A 28 10.58 13.24 7.71
C GLN A 28 11.90 13.39 6.95
N TYR A 29 12.92 12.64 7.35
CA TYR A 29 14.18 12.59 6.61
C TYR A 29 13.95 12.05 5.18
N GLU A 30 13.29 10.89 5.05
CA GLU A 30 12.99 10.28 3.75
C GLU A 30 12.07 11.15 2.88
N PHE A 31 11.17 11.89 3.50
CA PHE A 31 10.35 12.88 2.79
C PHE A 31 11.21 14.01 2.22
N SER A 32 12.24 14.46 2.93
CA SER A 32 13.17 15.49 2.44
C SER A 32 14.01 14.96 1.29
N GLU A 33 14.55 13.75 1.41
CA GLU A 33 15.30 13.08 0.35
C GLU A 33 14.44 12.92 -0.92
N TYR A 34 13.19 12.52 -0.75
CA TYR A 34 12.25 12.43 -1.86
C TYR A 34 12.02 13.77 -2.58
N ILE A 35 11.86 14.85 -1.83
CA ILE A 35 11.73 16.20 -2.41
C ILE A 35 13.02 16.62 -3.12
N SER A 36 14.19 16.30 -2.56
CA SER A 36 15.48 16.55 -3.22
C SER A 36 15.55 15.83 -4.57
N LEU A 37 15.22 14.55 -4.56
CA LEU A 37 15.19 13.72 -5.76
C LEU A 37 14.24 14.28 -6.84
N LEU A 38 13.05 14.72 -6.47
CA LEU A 38 12.11 15.35 -7.40
C LEU A 38 12.66 16.67 -7.98
N ASN A 39 13.40 17.44 -7.19
CA ASN A 39 14.03 18.67 -7.69
C ASN A 39 15.15 18.38 -8.70
N ASP A 40 15.86 17.27 -8.54
CA ASP A 40 16.96 16.86 -9.42
C ASP A 40 16.52 16.30 -10.78
N ILE A 41 15.24 15.93 -10.92
CA ILE A 41 14.68 15.52 -12.21
C ILE A 41 14.69 16.73 -13.16
N ASP A 42 15.08 16.52 -14.40
CA ASP A 42 15.02 17.57 -15.44
C ASP A 42 13.57 18.00 -15.71
N ASP A 43 13.34 19.31 -15.88
CA ASP A 43 11.99 19.85 -16.07
C ASP A 43 11.36 19.40 -17.40
N VAL A 44 12.18 19.16 -18.44
CA VAL A 44 11.69 18.66 -19.73
C VAL A 44 11.23 17.22 -19.59
N ASP A 45 12.04 16.39 -18.96
CA ASP A 45 11.73 14.98 -18.69
C ASP A 45 10.51 14.85 -17.76
N PHE A 46 10.45 15.66 -16.69
CA PHE A 46 9.31 15.67 -15.80
C PHE A 46 8.01 16.05 -16.53
N ASN A 47 8.06 17.11 -17.35
CA ASN A 47 6.89 17.55 -18.10
C ASN A 47 6.51 16.55 -19.23
N ALA A 48 7.46 15.77 -19.74
CA ALA A 48 7.19 14.74 -20.75
C ALA A 48 6.31 13.62 -20.20
N LEU A 49 6.45 13.28 -18.90
CA LEU A 49 5.58 12.29 -18.24
C LEU A 49 4.08 12.62 -18.32
N PHE A 50 3.75 13.91 -18.47
CA PHE A 50 2.37 14.40 -18.38
C PHE A 50 1.82 14.88 -19.72
N ARG A 51 2.60 14.79 -20.80
CA ARG A 51 2.22 15.27 -22.14
C ARG A 51 1.66 14.20 -23.07
N ASN A 52 1.43 12.97 -22.61
CA ASN A 52 0.91 11.92 -23.47
C ASN A 52 -0.46 12.30 -24.05
N GLU A 53 -0.54 12.38 -25.37
CA GLU A 53 -1.72 12.65 -26.17
C GLU A 53 -2.79 11.58 -25.84
N GLY A 54 -3.79 11.94 -25.08
CA GLY A 54 -4.91 11.05 -24.73
C GLY A 54 -5.37 11.10 -23.28
N SER A 55 -4.61 11.76 -22.39
CA SER A 55 -5.06 11.95 -21.00
C SER A 55 -5.62 13.35 -20.79
N PRO A 56 -6.94 13.50 -20.58
CA PRO A 56 -7.58 14.81 -20.39
C PRO A 56 -7.23 15.49 -19.06
N ILE A 57 -6.37 14.84 -18.23
CA ILE A 57 -6.30 15.17 -16.80
C ILE A 57 -5.15 16.09 -16.41
N ILE A 58 -4.09 16.21 -17.24
CA ILE A 58 -2.80 16.71 -16.76
C ILE A 58 -2.29 17.92 -17.57
N ILE A 59 -3.14 18.66 -18.19
CA ILE A 59 -2.77 19.76 -19.10
C ILE A 59 -2.04 20.93 -18.40
N ASP A 60 -2.10 21.06 -17.07
CA ASP A 60 -1.50 22.21 -16.34
C ASP A 60 -0.70 21.84 -15.08
N LEU A 61 -0.16 20.63 -14.97
CA LEU A 61 0.67 20.23 -13.82
C LEU A 61 2.14 20.49 -14.10
N THR A 62 2.67 21.58 -13.58
CA THR A 62 4.11 21.84 -13.62
C THR A 62 4.82 21.08 -12.48
N LYS A 63 6.10 20.73 -12.65
CA LYS A 63 6.96 20.14 -11.63
C LYS A 63 6.84 20.90 -10.29
N ARG A 64 6.88 22.24 -10.33
CA ARG A 64 6.72 23.08 -9.14
C ARG A 64 5.38 22.85 -8.42
N LYS A 65 4.26 22.77 -9.17
CA LYS A 65 2.93 22.49 -8.59
C LYS A 65 2.87 21.09 -8.00
N PHE A 66 3.48 20.10 -8.68
CA PHE A 66 3.56 18.74 -8.20
C PHE A 66 4.36 18.64 -6.90
N ILE A 67 5.55 19.22 -6.84
CA ILE A 67 6.38 19.23 -5.62
C ILE A 67 5.64 19.92 -4.47
N SER A 68 4.97 21.04 -4.72
CA SER A 68 4.15 21.71 -3.69
C SER A 68 3.04 20.81 -3.17
N PHE A 69 2.39 20.06 -4.06
CA PHE A 69 1.39 19.07 -3.70
C PHE A 69 1.98 17.94 -2.82
N ILE A 70 3.10 17.34 -3.25
CA ILE A 70 3.77 16.28 -2.48
C ILE A 70 4.19 16.77 -1.09
N LYS A 71 4.77 17.96 -0.97
CA LYS A 71 5.10 18.57 0.33
C LYS A 71 3.89 18.66 1.25
N LYS A 72 2.73 19.03 0.71
CA LYS A 72 1.49 19.11 1.48
C LYS A 72 1.02 17.71 1.94
N VAL A 73 1.12 16.70 1.07
CA VAL A 73 0.81 15.29 1.44
C VAL A 73 1.72 14.84 2.58
N GLN A 74 3.04 15.05 2.47
CA GLN A 74 4.02 14.69 3.48
C GLN A 74 3.77 15.38 4.83
N GLN A 75 3.51 16.68 4.81
CA GLN A 75 3.15 17.45 6.01
C GLN A 75 1.88 16.90 6.67
N THR A 76 0.88 16.56 5.86
CA THR A 76 -0.36 15.99 6.37
C THR A 76 -0.13 14.62 7.01
N ILE A 77 0.66 13.74 6.38
CA ILE A 77 1.04 12.43 6.96
C ILE A 77 1.77 12.62 8.28
N SER A 78 2.75 13.54 8.35
CA SER A 78 3.46 13.84 9.59
C SER A 78 2.51 14.33 10.70
N SER A 79 1.56 15.21 10.36
CA SER A 79 0.54 15.68 11.30
C SER A 79 -0.38 14.56 11.79
N ILE A 80 -0.78 13.63 10.91
CA ILE A 80 -1.59 12.46 11.29
C ILE A 80 -0.85 11.63 12.35
N ILE A 81 0.45 11.38 12.16
CA ILE A 81 1.25 10.60 13.10
C ILE A 81 1.37 11.35 14.45
N SER A 82 1.63 12.65 14.43
CA SER A 82 1.73 13.46 15.65
C SER A 82 0.43 13.46 16.45
N ILE A 83 -0.71 13.69 15.79
CA ILE A 83 -2.05 13.66 16.42
C ILE A 83 -2.34 12.27 17.00
N TYR A 84 -1.95 11.21 16.29
CA TYR A 84 -2.11 9.85 16.80
C TYR A 84 -1.29 9.62 18.08
N TYR A 85 -0.05 10.14 18.15
CA TYR A 85 0.81 10.05 19.34
C TYR A 85 0.27 10.86 20.52
N GLU A 86 -0.43 11.95 20.26
CA GLU A 86 -1.11 12.74 21.29
C GLU A 86 -2.35 12.03 21.88
N GLY A 87 -2.73 10.86 21.32
CA GLY A 87 -3.85 10.06 21.80
C GLY A 87 -5.19 10.36 21.13
N TYR A 88 -5.18 11.02 19.97
CA TYR A 88 -6.37 11.37 19.19
C TYR A 88 -6.48 10.57 17.88
N PRO A 89 -6.63 9.22 17.92
CA PRO A 89 -6.67 8.41 16.69
C PRO A 89 -7.86 8.72 15.79
N ASP A 90 -8.98 9.20 16.32
CA ASP A 90 -10.15 9.61 15.55
C ASP A 90 -9.91 10.91 14.77
N GLU A 91 -9.17 11.87 15.32
CA GLU A 91 -8.75 13.08 14.61
C GLU A 91 -7.71 12.76 13.55
N ALA A 92 -6.74 11.91 13.87
CA ALA A 92 -5.77 11.40 12.90
C ALA A 92 -6.48 10.72 11.72
N TYR A 93 -7.50 9.89 11.99
CA TYR A 93 -8.31 9.26 10.95
C TYR A 93 -9.07 10.28 10.08
N LYS A 94 -9.73 11.27 10.70
CA LYS A 94 -10.44 12.33 9.96
C LYS A 94 -9.50 13.12 9.06
N LEU A 95 -8.27 13.37 9.52
CA LEU A 95 -7.27 14.08 8.73
C LEU A 95 -6.82 13.24 7.52
N LEU A 96 -6.61 11.92 7.69
CA LEU A 96 -6.32 11.00 6.58
C LEU A 96 -7.51 10.95 5.60
N GLU A 97 -8.72 10.78 6.08
CA GLU A 97 -9.94 10.75 5.26
C GLU A 97 -10.06 12.04 4.42
N ASN A 98 -9.82 13.21 5.03
CA ASN A 98 -9.80 14.48 4.33
C ASN A 98 -8.70 14.56 3.27
N LEU A 99 -7.50 14.05 3.57
CA LEU A 99 -6.41 13.98 2.59
C LEU A 99 -6.82 13.17 1.36
N LEU A 100 -7.46 12.01 1.58
CA LEU A 100 -7.86 11.10 0.52
C LEU A 100 -9.10 11.55 -0.25
N MET A 101 -10.04 12.26 0.40
CA MET A 101 -11.32 12.62 -0.20
C MET A 101 -11.38 14.05 -0.77
N ARG A 102 -10.73 15.02 -0.12
CA ARG A 102 -10.90 16.45 -0.44
C ARG A 102 -9.82 17.02 -1.32
N ASN A 103 -8.83 16.24 -1.68
CA ASN A 103 -7.76 16.77 -2.48
C ASN A 103 -8.27 17.07 -3.90
N LYS A 104 -8.40 18.37 -4.23
CA LYS A 104 -8.80 18.85 -5.55
C LYS A 104 -7.83 18.44 -6.66
N PHE A 105 -6.64 18.04 -6.30
CA PHE A 105 -5.75 17.34 -7.21
C PHE A 105 -6.25 15.90 -7.32
N ALA A 106 -7.02 15.63 -8.37
CA ALA A 106 -7.38 14.29 -8.78
C ALA A 106 -6.24 13.27 -8.63
N PRO A 107 -4.95 13.63 -8.84
CA PRO A 107 -3.84 12.71 -8.68
C PRO A 107 -3.72 12.06 -7.31
N SER A 108 -3.80 12.79 -6.18
CA SER A 108 -3.58 12.12 -4.89
C SER A 108 -4.75 11.24 -4.48
N ARG A 109 -5.95 11.65 -4.77
CA ARG A 109 -7.13 10.81 -4.60
C ARG A 109 -7.10 9.63 -5.55
N SER A 110 -6.66 9.86 -6.78
CA SER A 110 -6.46 8.82 -7.78
C SER A 110 -5.34 7.88 -7.38
N SER A 111 -4.18 8.38 -6.99
CA SER A 111 -3.01 7.56 -6.73
C SER A 111 -3.15 6.66 -5.50
N VAL A 112 -3.91 7.06 -4.50
CA VAL A 112 -4.22 6.18 -3.35
C VAL A 112 -5.26 5.12 -3.70
N ARG A 113 -6.06 5.35 -4.73
CA ARG A 113 -7.00 4.38 -5.29
C ARG A 113 -6.45 3.67 -6.51
N CYS A 114 -5.27 4.09 -6.97
CA CYS A 114 -4.70 3.61 -8.20
C CYS A 114 -3.99 2.32 -7.98
N ALA A 115 -4.44 1.36 -8.69
CA ALA A 115 -3.62 0.25 -9.04
C ALA A 115 -4.09 -0.19 -10.40
N TYR A 116 -3.24 -0.40 -11.31
CA TYR A 116 -3.48 -0.86 -12.67
C TYR A 116 -4.95 -0.95 -13.11
N ALA A 117 -5.41 0.04 -13.81
CA ALA A 117 -6.76 0.04 -14.35
C ALA A 117 -6.82 -0.84 -15.59
N ASN A 118 -7.80 -1.70 -15.65
CA ASN A 118 -8.37 -2.02 -16.93
C ASN A 118 -9.18 -0.82 -17.42
N ASN A 119 -8.99 -0.41 -18.67
CA ASN A 119 -9.55 0.79 -19.29
C ASN A 119 -11.09 0.94 -19.24
N TYR A 120 -11.81 -0.02 -18.70
CA TYR A 120 -13.28 -0.05 -18.69
C TYR A 120 -13.95 0.69 -17.52
N LEU A 121 -13.23 1.01 -16.45
CA LEU A 121 -13.80 1.76 -15.30
C LEU A 121 -13.44 3.25 -15.32
N ASN A 122 -12.61 3.69 -16.24
CA ASN A 122 -12.14 5.07 -16.32
C ASN A 122 -13.26 6.08 -16.62
N ASP A 123 -14.28 5.70 -17.35
CA ASP A 123 -15.32 6.65 -17.82
C ASP A 123 -16.31 7.05 -16.73
N GLN A 124 -16.49 6.24 -15.69
CA GLN A 124 -17.47 6.51 -14.64
C GLN A 124 -16.89 7.07 -13.34
N LEU A 125 -15.60 6.86 -13.06
CA LEU A 125 -14.97 7.16 -11.78
C LEU A 125 -13.99 8.33 -11.82
N GLY A 126 -13.81 8.95 -12.96
CA GLY A 126 -12.93 10.11 -13.16
C GLY A 126 -11.54 9.89 -12.53
N ASN A 127 -10.58 9.50 -13.32
CA ASN A 127 -9.15 9.52 -12.97
C ASN A 127 -8.69 8.61 -11.83
N PHE A 128 -9.41 7.55 -11.56
CA PHE A 128 -9.00 6.54 -10.59
C PHE A 128 -8.39 5.35 -11.33
N PHE A 129 -7.15 5.08 -11.04
CA PHE A 129 -6.52 3.83 -11.45
C PHE A 129 -6.72 2.82 -10.31
N LEU A 130 -7.55 1.82 -10.53
CA LEU A 130 -7.77 0.72 -9.60
C LEU A 130 -7.08 -0.52 -10.16
N LEU A 131 -6.45 -1.30 -9.29
CA LEU A 131 -6.04 -2.65 -9.67
C LEU A 131 -7.26 -3.54 -9.63
N GLU A 132 -7.68 -3.97 -10.80
CA GLU A 132 -8.66 -5.03 -10.95
C GLU A 132 -7.96 -6.36 -11.21
N TRP A 133 -8.23 -7.33 -10.37
CA TRP A 133 -7.65 -8.65 -10.49
C TRP A 133 -8.69 -9.66 -10.93
N ARG A 134 -8.42 -10.29 -12.07
CA ARG A 134 -9.24 -11.39 -12.57
C ARG A 134 -8.68 -12.69 -12.06
N GLU A 135 -9.55 -13.66 -11.77
CA GLU A 135 -9.17 -15.00 -11.32
C GLU A 135 -8.12 -15.69 -12.18
N GLU A 136 -8.15 -15.41 -13.46
CA GLU A 136 -7.26 -16.03 -14.46
C GLU A 136 -5.80 -15.54 -14.35
N LEU A 137 -5.54 -14.42 -13.68
CA LEU A 137 -4.22 -13.76 -13.68
C LEU A 137 -3.41 -14.02 -12.42
N ILE A 138 -4.05 -14.27 -11.28
CA ILE A 138 -3.33 -14.41 -10.00
C ILE A 138 -3.94 -15.47 -9.12
N ASN A 139 -3.07 -16.37 -8.65
CA ASN A 139 -3.44 -17.30 -7.60
C ASN A 139 -3.31 -16.61 -6.24
N LEU A 140 -4.27 -16.81 -5.37
CA LEU A 140 -4.28 -16.32 -4.01
C LEU A 140 -4.09 -17.49 -3.05
N TYR A 141 -3.21 -17.32 -2.09
CA TYR A 141 -2.85 -18.35 -1.12
C TYR A 141 -2.97 -17.82 0.31
N ARG A 142 -3.21 -18.74 1.22
CA ARG A 142 -3.13 -18.49 2.65
C ARG A 142 -2.41 -19.61 3.34
N MET A 143 -1.57 -19.26 4.32
CA MET A 143 -0.93 -20.21 5.23
C MET A 143 -1.25 -19.88 6.69
N ARG A 144 -1.29 -20.92 7.50
CA ARG A 144 -1.42 -20.83 8.96
C ARG A 144 -0.61 -21.94 9.63
N ILE A 145 -0.08 -21.63 10.80
CA ILE A 145 0.56 -22.62 11.69
C ILE A 145 -0.48 -23.00 12.77
N SER A 146 -0.65 -24.28 13.03
CA SER A 146 -1.59 -24.80 14.05
C SER A 146 -1.17 -26.17 14.56
N LYS A 147 -1.49 -26.46 15.82
CA LYS A 147 -1.39 -27.83 16.39
C LYS A 147 -2.58 -28.70 16.01
N GLU A 148 -3.70 -28.09 15.66
CA GLU A 148 -4.92 -28.78 15.25
C GLU A 148 -5.08 -28.74 13.73
N THR A 149 -5.70 -29.77 13.17
CA THR A 149 -6.13 -29.77 11.76
C THR A 149 -7.11 -28.63 11.51
N LEU A 150 -6.81 -27.82 10.50
CA LEU A 150 -7.63 -26.67 10.14
C LEU A 150 -8.63 -27.04 9.04
N SER A 151 -9.91 -26.78 9.28
CA SER A 151 -10.96 -26.82 8.26
C SER A 151 -10.84 -25.64 7.29
N LYS A 152 -11.55 -25.67 6.16
CA LYS A 152 -11.57 -24.56 5.18
C LYS A 152 -12.03 -23.24 5.83
N GLU A 153 -13.03 -23.28 6.70
CA GLU A 153 -13.57 -22.12 7.40
C GLU A 153 -12.52 -21.53 8.34
N LYS A 154 -11.76 -22.38 9.02
CA LYS A 154 -10.65 -21.94 9.89
C LYS A 154 -9.47 -21.34 9.11
N MET A 155 -9.37 -21.59 7.81
CA MET A 155 -8.38 -20.94 6.93
C MET A 155 -8.82 -19.54 6.49
N PHE A 156 -10.05 -19.11 6.74
CA PHE A 156 -10.52 -17.76 6.42
C PHE A 156 -10.13 -16.75 7.51
N HIS A 157 -10.73 -15.55 7.53
CA HIS A 157 -10.47 -14.58 8.60
C HIS A 157 -11.02 -15.08 9.94
N VAL A 158 -10.53 -14.50 11.04
CA VAL A 158 -11.06 -14.81 12.39
C VAL A 158 -12.54 -14.37 12.45
N PRO A 159 -13.47 -15.23 12.88
CA PRO A 159 -14.88 -14.86 13.02
C PRO A 159 -15.07 -13.68 13.99
N PHE A 160 -16.11 -12.87 13.75
CA PHE A 160 -16.38 -11.68 14.58
C PHE A 160 -16.65 -11.98 16.05
N ASN A 161 -17.21 -13.14 16.37
CA ASN A 161 -17.42 -13.59 17.74
C ASN A 161 -16.14 -14.06 18.47
N MET A 162 -14.98 -14.04 17.77
CA MET A 162 -13.67 -14.41 18.30
C MET A 162 -12.66 -13.28 18.15
N ARG A 163 -13.12 -12.01 18.17
CA ARG A 163 -12.30 -10.81 17.94
C ARG A 163 -11.13 -10.69 18.91
N GLU A 164 -11.27 -11.18 20.12
CA GLU A 164 -10.22 -11.16 21.14
C GLU A 164 -8.94 -11.91 20.71
N LYS A 165 -9.03 -12.78 19.69
CA LYS A 165 -7.89 -13.48 19.11
C LYS A 165 -7.16 -12.69 18.00
N VAL A 166 -7.67 -11.51 17.63
CA VAL A 166 -7.10 -10.69 16.57
C VAL A 166 -6.10 -9.71 17.17
N SER A 167 -4.83 -9.99 16.98
CA SER A 167 -3.71 -9.11 17.36
C SER A 167 -3.50 -7.97 16.36
N SER A 168 -2.66 -6.99 16.73
CA SER A 168 -2.22 -5.95 15.82
C SER A 168 -1.39 -6.52 14.66
N ALA A 169 -1.71 -6.10 13.44
CA ALA A 169 -0.88 -6.36 12.27
C ALA A 169 -0.73 -5.07 11.45
N ARG A 170 0.12 -5.07 10.42
CA ARG A 170 0.46 -3.86 9.65
C ARG A 170 -0.77 -3.05 9.22
N PHE A 171 -1.80 -3.72 8.74
CA PHE A 171 -3.02 -3.06 8.26
C PHE A 171 -4.23 -3.28 9.18
N SER A 172 -4.16 -4.10 10.21
CA SER A 172 -5.31 -4.35 11.09
C SER A 172 -5.03 -3.97 12.54
N ILE A 173 -5.95 -3.21 13.11
CA ILE A 173 -5.98 -2.90 14.53
C ILE A 173 -6.40 -4.15 15.34
N PRO A 174 -6.03 -4.25 16.63
CA PRO A 174 -6.51 -5.33 17.49
C PRO A 174 -8.04 -5.44 17.50
N GLY A 175 -8.55 -6.65 17.46
CA GLY A 175 -10.00 -6.92 17.48
C GLY A 175 -10.70 -6.69 16.13
N PHE A 176 -9.99 -6.29 15.09
CA PHE A 176 -10.56 -6.08 13.76
C PHE A 176 -10.11 -7.18 12.78
N PRO A 177 -10.97 -8.17 12.47
CA PRO A 177 -10.61 -9.27 11.59
C PRO A 177 -10.31 -8.81 10.16
N CYS A 178 -9.22 -9.34 9.60
CA CYS A 178 -8.85 -9.15 8.21
C CYS A 178 -8.44 -10.48 7.59
N LEU A 179 -8.68 -10.64 6.30
CA LEU A 179 -8.16 -11.74 5.52
C LEU A 179 -6.84 -11.32 4.88
N TYR A 180 -5.75 -11.97 5.29
CA TYR A 180 -4.42 -11.80 4.69
C TYR A 180 -4.16 -12.95 3.73
N LEU A 181 -3.76 -12.62 2.52
CA LEU A 181 -3.46 -13.54 1.43
C LEU A 181 -2.09 -13.19 0.83
N GLY A 182 -1.45 -14.16 0.22
CA GLY A 182 -0.26 -13.95 -0.61
C GLY A 182 -0.53 -14.35 -2.05
N THR A 183 0.18 -13.76 -2.98
CA THR A 183 0.11 -14.12 -4.41
C THR A 183 0.92 -15.37 -4.74
N SER A 184 1.76 -15.82 -3.81
CA SER A 184 2.48 -17.09 -3.87
C SER A 184 2.56 -17.75 -2.49
N LEU A 185 2.85 -19.07 -2.48
CA LEU A 185 3.09 -19.81 -1.23
C LEU A 185 4.36 -19.32 -0.54
N GLU A 186 5.35 -18.88 -1.29
CA GLU A 186 6.61 -18.34 -0.78
C GLU A 186 6.38 -17.06 0.03
N VAL A 187 5.58 -16.12 -0.49
CA VAL A 187 5.17 -14.91 0.24
C VAL A 187 4.44 -15.28 1.52
N CYS A 188 3.45 -16.18 1.45
CA CYS A 188 2.73 -16.62 2.63
C CYS A 188 3.65 -17.22 3.69
N TRP A 189 4.62 -18.04 3.27
CA TRP A 189 5.58 -18.65 4.18
C TRP A 189 6.50 -17.58 4.81
N ASN A 190 7.04 -16.66 4.02
CA ASN A 190 7.90 -15.59 4.51
C ASN A 190 7.21 -14.71 5.57
N GLU A 191 5.90 -14.52 5.47
CA GLU A 191 5.14 -13.74 6.46
C GLU A 191 4.97 -14.47 7.80
N ILE A 192 4.83 -15.80 7.81
CA ILE A 192 4.52 -16.58 9.02
C ILE A 192 5.70 -17.41 9.53
N LYS A 193 6.80 -17.50 8.76
CA LYS A 193 7.94 -18.38 9.10
C LYS A 193 8.53 -18.03 10.47
N ARG A 194 8.61 -19.05 11.29
CA ARG A 194 9.28 -19.09 12.59
C ARG A 194 9.66 -20.52 12.91
N SER A 195 10.42 -20.74 13.97
CA SER A 195 10.61 -22.09 14.51
C SER A 195 9.27 -22.68 14.92
N LEU A 196 8.97 -23.88 14.46
CA LEU A 196 7.76 -24.59 14.85
C LEU A 196 7.95 -25.21 16.24
N GLU A 197 6.91 -25.10 17.06
CA GLU A 197 6.81 -25.83 18.32
C GLU A 197 6.47 -27.30 18.06
N SER A 198 6.58 -28.14 19.12
CA SER A 198 6.15 -29.54 19.05
C SER A 198 4.69 -29.63 18.62
N GLU A 199 4.37 -30.55 17.72
CA GLU A 199 3.05 -30.82 17.15
C GLU A 199 2.48 -29.72 16.24
N GLU A 200 3.17 -28.60 16.02
CA GLU A 200 2.75 -27.59 15.06
C GLU A 200 2.95 -28.06 13.62
N GLN A 201 1.97 -27.78 12.78
CA GLN A 201 1.96 -28.04 11.36
C GLN A 201 1.64 -26.79 10.57
N VAL A 202 2.13 -26.73 9.34
CA VAL A 202 1.82 -25.65 8.39
C VAL A 202 0.66 -26.09 7.50
N PHE A 203 -0.41 -25.33 7.51
CA PHE A 203 -1.57 -25.52 6.64
C PHE A 203 -1.54 -24.46 5.54
N ALA A 204 -1.72 -24.88 4.29
CA ALA A 204 -1.81 -24.00 3.14
C ALA A 204 -3.09 -24.27 2.36
N CYS A 205 -3.69 -23.25 1.82
CA CYS A 205 -4.80 -23.37 0.87
C CYS A 205 -4.69 -22.34 -0.24
N ARG A 206 -5.24 -22.68 -1.39
CA ARG A 206 -5.55 -21.74 -2.45
C ARG A 206 -6.93 -21.14 -2.18
N VAL A 207 -7.04 -19.83 -2.34
CA VAL A 207 -8.28 -19.08 -2.17
C VAL A 207 -8.80 -18.71 -3.56
N GLU A 208 -10.02 -19.10 -3.87
CA GLU A 208 -10.71 -18.73 -5.08
C GLU A 208 -11.45 -17.41 -4.89
N ASN A 209 -11.29 -16.50 -5.82
CA ASN A 209 -11.97 -15.23 -5.84
C ASN A 209 -13.04 -15.24 -6.95
N HIS A 210 -14.31 -15.06 -6.56
CA HIS A 210 -15.46 -15.12 -7.49
C HIS A 210 -15.88 -13.75 -8.02
N LYS A 211 -15.18 -12.68 -7.62
CA LYS A 211 -15.39 -11.32 -8.13
C LYS A 211 -14.07 -10.61 -8.39
N LEU A 212 -14.10 -9.57 -9.19
CA LEU A 212 -12.97 -8.65 -9.29
C LEU A 212 -12.76 -7.96 -7.94
N LEU A 213 -11.50 -7.90 -7.49
CA LEU A 213 -11.12 -7.16 -6.29
C LEU A 213 -10.59 -5.78 -6.70
N SER A 214 -11.16 -4.75 -6.11
CA SER A 214 -10.66 -3.38 -6.23
C SER A 214 -9.73 -3.08 -5.07
N LEU A 215 -8.43 -2.97 -5.34
CA LEU A 215 -7.39 -2.86 -4.32
C LEU A 215 -6.60 -1.56 -4.45
N ILE A 216 -6.27 -0.93 -3.34
CA ILE A 216 -5.20 0.08 -3.33
C ILE A 216 -3.87 -0.62 -3.57
N ASN A 217 -3.04 -0.05 -4.45
CA ASN A 217 -1.76 -0.64 -4.82
C ASN A 217 -0.59 0.05 -4.10
N LEU A 218 0.08 -0.72 -3.24
CA LEU A 218 1.36 -0.39 -2.63
C LEU A 218 2.42 -1.45 -3.00
N VAL A 219 2.36 -1.97 -4.22
CA VAL A 219 3.34 -2.92 -4.74
C VAL A 219 4.58 -2.15 -5.20
N ILE A 220 5.75 -2.54 -4.70
CA ILE A 220 7.02 -2.06 -5.21
C ILE A 220 7.20 -2.65 -6.61
N PRO A 221 7.34 -1.80 -7.65
CA PRO A 221 7.49 -2.29 -9.02
C PRO A 221 8.72 -3.18 -9.17
N ASP A 222 8.65 -4.15 -10.08
CA ASP A 222 9.80 -4.96 -10.48
C ASP A 222 10.78 -4.18 -11.38
N GLU A 223 11.78 -4.85 -11.93
CA GLU A 223 12.85 -4.19 -12.71
C GLU A 223 12.41 -3.60 -14.05
N CYS A 224 11.18 -3.85 -14.49
CA CYS A 224 10.67 -3.40 -15.79
C CYS A 224 10.11 -1.97 -15.78
N LEU A 225 10.51 -1.12 -14.82
CA LEU A 225 10.04 0.28 -14.75
C LEU A 225 10.27 1.06 -16.05
N GLU A 226 11.39 0.83 -16.75
CA GLU A 226 11.72 1.51 -18.00
C GLU A 226 10.67 1.24 -19.09
N THR A 227 10.34 -0.02 -19.29
CA THR A 227 9.33 -0.46 -20.26
C THR A 227 7.92 0.04 -19.88
N ILE A 228 7.61 0.03 -18.59
CA ILE A 228 6.31 0.48 -18.08
C ILE A 228 6.15 2.00 -18.27
N ILE A 229 7.19 2.77 -17.98
CA ILE A 229 7.17 4.24 -18.10
C ILE A 229 7.04 4.68 -19.55
N GLU A 230 7.74 4.03 -20.47
CA GLU A 230 7.63 4.31 -21.90
C GLU A 230 6.25 4.00 -22.47
N THR A 231 5.56 3.02 -21.89
CA THR A 231 4.24 2.57 -22.32
C THR A 231 3.08 3.16 -21.53
N ASP A 232 3.31 3.59 -20.27
CA ASP A 232 2.27 4.06 -19.37
C ASP A 232 2.74 5.22 -18.47
N ALA A 233 2.61 6.45 -18.98
CA ALA A 233 2.90 7.67 -18.24
C ALA A 233 2.04 7.82 -16.96
N HIS A 234 0.86 7.19 -16.94
CA HIS A 234 -0.03 7.20 -15.76
C HIS A 234 0.58 6.40 -14.60
N PHE A 235 1.29 5.33 -14.90
CA PHE A 235 1.97 4.55 -13.87
C PHE A 235 3.04 5.37 -13.16
N ALA A 236 3.91 6.05 -13.90
CA ALA A 236 4.98 6.89 -13.34
C ALA A 236 4.40 7.98 -12.43
N PHE A 237 3.34 8.65 -12.90
CA PHE A 237 2.64 9.67 -12.10
C PHE A 237 2.01 9.07 -10.84
N SER A 238 1.32 7.94 -10.97
CA SER A 238 0.70 7.24 -9.85
C SER A 238 1.74 6.84 -8.81
N PHE A 239 2.86 6.27 -9.23
CA PHE A 239 3.96 5.89 -8.34
C PHE A 239 4.54 7.11 -7.62
N LEU A 240 4.88 8.18 -8.36
CA LEU A 240 5.40 9.42 -7.80
C LEU A 240 4.44 10.04 -6.77
N SER A 241 3.17 10.16 -7.10
CA SER A 241 2.20 10.79 -6.20
C SER A 241 1.85 9.94 -4.98
N THR A 242 1.94 8.61 -5.08
CA THR A 242 1.68 7.67 -3.98
C THR A 242 2.92 7.42 -3.12
N TYR A 243 4.10 7.80 -3.57
CA TYR A 243 5.36 7.48 -2.91
C TYR A 243 5.41 7.84 -1.41
N PRO A 244 4.84 8.97 -0.92
CA PRO A 244 4.76 9.22 0.51
C PRO A 244 4.01 8.13 1.31
N PHE A 245 3.04 7.45 0.69
CA PHE A 245 2.36 6.30 1.29
C PHE A 245 3.20 5.03 1.25
N TYR A 246 4.00 4.81 0.20
CA TYR A 246 5.00 3.73 0.18
C TYR A 246 5.96 3.87 1.35
N LEU A 247 6.55 5.06 1.54
CA LEU A 247 7.46 5.34 2.65
C LEU A 247 6.80 5.11 4.01
N SER A 248 5.57 5.57 4.20
CA SER A 248 4.88 5.46 5.49
C SER A 248 4.26 4.08 5.77
N CYS A 249 3.86 3.32 4.75
CA CYS A 249 3.20 2.03 4.93
C CYS A 249 4.14 0.83 4.80
N LEU A 250 5.27 0.97 4.09
CA LEU A 250 6.21 -0.11 3.81
C LEU A 250 7.53 0.02 4.57
N MET A 251 7.58 0.84 5.62
CA MET A 251 8.73 0.87 6.52
C MET A 251 8.78 -0.42 7.35
N LYS A 252 9.96 -1.01 7.48
CA LYS A 252 10.18 -2.17 8.34
C LYS A 252 9.97 -1.80 9.80
N VAL A 253 9.44 -2.74 10.56
CA VAL A 253 9.25 -2.59 12.00
C VAL A 253 10.59 -2.68 12.69
N ALA A 254 10.98 -1.64 13.44
CA ALA A 254 12.24 -1.62 14.16
C ALA A 254 12.22 -2.52 15.40
N HIS A 255 11.08 -2.60 16.07
CA HIS A 255 10.92 -3.37 17.31
C HIS A 255 9.73 -4.33 17.18
N PRO A 256 9.94 -5.51 16.55
CA PRO A 256 8.84 -6.45 16.25
C PRO A 256 8.19 -7.06 17.49
N ASP A 257 8.91 -7.12 18.61
CA ASP A 257 8.42 -7.72 19.86
C ASP A 257 7.58 -6.74 20.70
N GLU A 258 7.68 -5.43 20.42
CA GLU A 258 6.90 -4.43 21.14
C GLU A 258 5.42 -4.47 20.74
N PRO A 259 4.49 -4.23 21.70
CA PRO A 259 3.05 -4.29 21.44
C PRO A 259 2.58 -3.19 20.49
N PHE A 260 3.15 -2.00 20.57
CA PHE A 260 2.85 -0.85 19.70
C PHE A 260 3.93 -0.68 18.63
N LYS A 261 3.50 -0.63 17.37
CA LYS A 261 4.36 -0.45 16.20
C LYS A 261 3.97 0.83 15.48
N PRO A 262 4.73 1.91 15.66
CA PRO A 262 4.41 3.20 15.02
C PRO A 262 4.37 3.12 13.50
N GLU A 263 5.13 2.21 12.90
CA GLU A 263 5.14 1.95 11.46
C GLU A 263 3.79 1.44 10.91
N TYR A 264 2.86 1.07 11.82
CA TYR A 264 1.54 0.59 11.44
C TYR A 264 0.46 1.69 11.44
N ILE A 265 0.74 2.87 11.97
CA ILE A 265 -0.27 3.95 12.14
C ILE A 265 -0.96 4.26 10.82
N ILE A 266 -0.20 4.67 9.80
CA ILE A 266 -0.78 5.08 8.50
C ILE A 266 -1.45 3.89 7.80
N SER A 267 -0.83 2.72 7.85
CA SER A 267 -1.38 1.50 7.25
C SER A 267 -2.72 1.08 7.85
N GLN A 268 -2.84 1.15 9.17
CA GLN A 268 -4.08 0.79 9.88
C GLN A 268 -5.19 1.81 9.64
N LEU A 269 -4.87 3.11 9.65
CA LEU A 269 -5.84 4.15 9.30
C LEU A 269 -6.29 4.05 7.84
N LEU A 270 -5.39 3.69 6.93
CA LEU A 270 -5.70 3.48 5.51
C LEU A 270 -6.68 2.31 5.31
N LEU A 271 -6.48 1.19 6.02
CA LEU A 271 -7.42 0.07 5.91
C LEU A 271 -8.79 0.40 6.53
N GLN A 272 -8.83 1.18 7.60
CA GLN A 272 -10.09 1.68 8.16
C GLN A 272 -10.84 2.57 7.15
N TYR A 273 -10.11 3.42 6.40
CA TYR A 273 -10.68 4.21 5.32
C TYR A 273 -11.28 3.30 4.23
N ILE A 274 -10.52 2.28 3.78
CA ILE A 274 -10.98 1.35 2.75
C ILE A 274 -12.24 0.60 3.18
N LYS A 275 -12.33 0.19 4.44
CA LYS A 275 -13.52 -0.51 4.95
C LYS A 275 -14.79 0.32 4.78
N LYS A 276 -14.71 1.64 4.87
CA LYS A 276 -15.84 2.55 4.67
C LYS A 276 -16.19 2.79 3.20
N GLN A 277 -15.33 2.38 2.26
CA GLN A 277 -15.55 2.61 0.84
C GLN A 277 -16.16 1.37 0.20
N ASP A 278 -17.36 1.48 -0.36
CA ASP A 278 -18.03 0.36 -1.04
C ASP A 278 -17.29 -0.09 -2.31
N MET A 279 -16.50 0.82 -2.90
CA MET A 279 -15.79 0.60 -4.15
C MET A 279 -14.38 0.01 -3.96
N LEU A 280 -13.92 -0.19 -2.74
CA LEU A 280 -12.59 -0.74 -2.43
C LEU A 280 -12.74 -2.00 -1.60
N ASP A 281 -12.05 -3.05 -1.99
CA ASP A 281 -12.07 -4.33 -1.28
C ASP A 281 -10.91 -4.47 -0.30
N GLY A 282 -9.76 -3.85 -0.58
CA GLY A 282 -8.57 -4.02 0.25
C GLY A 282 -7.33 -3.31 -0.26
N ILE A 283 -6.18 -3.79 0.15
CA ILE A 283 -4.86 -3.30 -0.23
C ILE A 283 -4.02 -4.47 -0.75
N ILE A 284 -3.29 -4.25 -1.84
CA ILE A 284 -2.19 -5.10 -2.26
C ILE A 284 -0.87 -4.37 -1.98
N TYR A 285 0.12 -5.07 -1.43
CA TYR A 285 1.38 -4.46 -1.03
C TYR A 285 2.54 -5.45 -1.06
N SER A 286 3.75 -4.95 -1.31
CA SER A 286 4.96 -5.76 -1.22
C SER A 286 5.30 -6.13 0.22
N SER A 287 5.86 -7.33 0.41
CA SER A 287 6.36 -7.75 1.72
C SER A 287 7.47 -6.81 2.19
N THR A 288 7.47 -6.52 3.48
CA THR A 288 8.57 -5.76 4.12
C THR A 288 9.62 -6.67 4.76
N LYS A 289 9.45 -7.98 4.67
CA LYS A 289 10.35 -8.96 5.29
C LYS A 289 11.47 -9.44 4.38
N ASP A 290 11.25 -9.37 3.07
CA ASP A 290 12.20 -9.86 2.08
C ASP A 290 12.30 -8.89 0.91
N HIS A 291 13.47 -8.27 0.73
CA HIS A 291 13.73 -7.32 -0.35
C HIS A 291 13.88 -7.97 -1.73
N ALA A 292 14.15 -9.26 -1.78
CA ALA A 292 14.32 -9.97 -3.05
C ALA A 292 12.97 -10.26 -3.74
N LEU A 293 11.86 -10.18 -2.98
CA LEU A 293 10.53 -10.49 -3.48
C LEU A 293 9.78 -9.19 -3.84
N VAL A 294 9.96 -8.74 -5.06
CA VAL A 294 9.29 -7.56 -5.63
C VAL A 294 8.38 -7.94 -6.79
N GLY A 295 7.52 -7.02 -7.20
CA GLY A 295 6.58 -7.22 -8.28
C GLY A 295 5.29 -7.94 -7.85
N VAL A 296 4.37 -8.03 -8.78
CA VAL A 296 2.99 -8.51 -8.54
C VAL A 296 2.93 -9.99 -8.12
N THR A 297 3.92 -10.78 -8.50
CA THR A 297 4.00 -12.21 -8.16
C THR A 297 4.29 -12.45 -6.68
N TYR A 298 4.86 -11.46 -5.99
CA TYR A 298 5.33 -11.60 -4.61
C TYR A 298 4.71 -10.56 -3.68
N CYS A 299 3.38 -10.50 -3.67
CA CYS A 299 2.63 -9.51 -2.92
C CYS A 299 1.76 -10.12 -1.84
N ASN A 300 1.50 -9.32 -0.84
CA ASN A 300 0.47 -9.56 0.15
C ASN A 300 -0.82 -8.81 -0.23
N ILE A 301 -1.96 -9.39 0.11
CA ILE A 301 -3.26 -8.75 0.01
C ILE A 301 -3.90 -8.78 1.40
N VAL A 302 -4.50 -7.67 1.78
CA VAL A 302 -5.31 -7.58 2.99
C VAL A 302 -6.70 -7.08 2.65
N ILE A 303 -7.71 -7.84 3.06
CA ILE A 303 -9.13 -7.56 2.86
C ILE A 303 -9.77 -7.40 4.24
N PRO A 304 -10.35 -6.23 4.58
CA PRO A 304 -11.06 -6.05 5.83
C PRO A 304 -12.33 -6.91 5.84
N ALA A 305 -12.55 -7.66 6.92
CA ALA A 305 -13.79 -8.40 7.06
C ALA A 305 -14.97 -7.42 7.14
N ARG A 306 -16.02 -7.69 6.36
CA ARG A 306 -17.28 -6.95 6.38
C ARG A 306 -18.34 -7.87 6.93
N GLU A 307 -19.12 -7.41 7.91
CA GLU A 307 -20.29 -8.14 8.36
C GLU A 307 -21.24 -8.24 7.16
N MET A 308 -21.72 -9.44 6.88
CA MET A 308 -22.88 -9.57 5.99
C MET A 308 -24.07 -8.93 6.70
N ALA A 309 -24.66 -7.93 6.06
CA ALA A 309 -25.86 -7.28 6.55
C ALA A 309 -27.05 -8.25 6.65
#